data_f6547cd4a9f168e26d4186014143c4c3
#
_entry.id   f6547cd4a9f168e26d4186014143c4c3
#
_cell.length_a   1.000
_cell.length_b   1.000
_cell.length_c   1.000
_cell.angle_alpha   90.00
_cell.angle_beta   90.00
_cell.angle_gamma   90.00
#
_symmetry.space_group_name_H-M   'P 1'
#
loop_
_entity.id
_entity.type
_entity.pdbx_description
1 polymer ?
#
loop_
_entity_poly.entity_id
_entity_poly.type
_entity_poly.pdbx_seq_one_letter_code
_entity_poly.pdbx_strand_id
1 'polypeptide(L)'
;MIHIRVARLTAFALAGAAFLSGVALIAPSRALADDAVLAKLNGKEIRESDLALAETEIGPQLGDFSPAQRRRVLLEFLIEMQLFADAADGDKLTSGPDYEKRLAYWTLRAKRDAFYEKAVKGSIGDAVTKGIYDDKVKMIPPQDEIEARHILVDSEAKAKEVVEKVNKGDDFAKLAEEYSNDPGSKADGGKLGYFSKGQMVKEFEDAAFALRKGEVSKPVQSKFGWHIIKIEDRRAKPVPTYDEVKDQILNGMVQQKGQQVATELRGKAGIEYVDSEIKLQVQQETAAQAAKQKQFEQQMEEQLKKKEALDAIQKDQK
;
A
#
# COMPACT_ATOMS: atom_id res chain seq x y z
N MET A 1 -46.39 -36.57 10.52
CA MET A 1 -45.23 -36.80 9.65
C MET A 1 -45.13 -35.66 8.66
N ILE A 2 -44.28 -34.68 8.96
CA ILE A 2 -44.05 -33.55 8.09
C ILE A 2 -42.67 -33.75 7.49
N HIS A 3 -42.59 -33.93 6.17
CA HIS A 3 -41.34 -34.10 5.45
C HIS A 3 -40.75 -32.70 5.18
N ILE A 4 -39.72 -32.35 5.93
CA ILE A 4 -38.90 -31.17 5.65
C ILE A 4 -37.85 -31.61 4.62
N ARG A 5 -37.96 -31.08 3.41
CA ARG A 5 -36.87 -31.19 2.39
C ARG A 5 -35.74 -30.25 2.80
N VAL A 6 -34.66 -30.84 3.29
CA VAL A 6 -33.39 -30.14 3.56
C VAL A 6 -32.71 -29.88 2.22
N ALA A 7 -32.71 -28.59 1.82
CA ALA A 7 -31.85 -28.13 0.74
C ALA A 7 -30.40 -28.11 1.27
N ARG A 8 -29.51 -28.84 0.59
CA ARG A 8 -28.08 -28.85 0.90
C ARG A 8 -27.48 -27.46 0.69
N LEU A 9 -27.24 -26.75 1.76
CA LEU A 9 -26.33 -25.60 1.78
C LEU A 9 -24.90 -26.13 2.00
N THR A 10 -24.04 -25.88 1.06
CA THR A 10 -22.59 -26.11 1.20
C THR A 10 -22.03 -25.18 2.25
N ALA A 11 -21.60 -25.74 3.37
CA ALA A 11 -20.92 -25.02 4.42
C ALA A 11 -19.56 -24.51 3.89
N PHE A 12 -19.40 -23.20 3.84
CA PHE A 12 -18.10 -22.57 3.67
C PHE A 12 -17.38 -22.53 5.02
N ALA A 13 -16.33 -23.32 5.15
CA ALA A 13 -15.41 -23.23 6.28
C ALA A 13 -14.54 -21.96 6.13
N LEU A 14 -14.74 -21.00 7.02
CA LEU A 14 -13.92 -19.80 7.14
C LEU A 14 -12.61 -20.15 7.87
N ALA A 15 -11.52 -20.25 7.12
CA ALA A 15 -10.17 -20.24 7.67
C ALA A 15 -9.76 -18.79 7.94
N GLY A 16 -9.30 -18.52 9.17
CA GLY A 16 -8.92 -17.20 9.62
C GLY A 16 -7.73 -16.63 8.82
N ALA A 17 -7.90 -15.43 8.29
CA ALA A 17 -6.84 -14.64 7.71
C ALA A 17 -6.77 -13.26 8.40
N ALA A 18 -5.55 -12.84 8.63
CA ALA A 18 -5.17 -11.64 9.34
C ALA A 18 -5.75 -10.36 8.72
N PHE A 19 -6.22 -9.45 9.57
CA PHE A 19 -6.75 -8.15 9.22
C PHE A 19 -5.68 -7.26 8.56
N LEU A 20 -5.82 -7.05 7.25
CA LEU A 20 -5.33 -5.86 6.57
C LEU A 20 -6.57 -5.06 6.16
N SER A 21 -6.82 -3.97 6.88
CA SER A 21 -7.95 -3.07 6.66
C SER A 21 -7.79 -2.33 5.33
N GLY A 22 -8.41 -2.86 4.28
CA GLY A 22 -8.63 -2.09 3.05
C GLY A 22 -9.63 -0.96 3.33
N VAL A 23 -9.23 0.27 3.07
CA VAL A 23 -10.09 1.45 3.18
C VAL A 23 -11.01 1.46 1.97
N ALA A 24 -12.25 1.01 2.15
CA ALA A 24 -13.30 1.29 1.18
C ALA A 24 -13.63 2.79 1.24
N LEU A 25 -13.45 3.49 0.12
CA LEU A 25 -13.94 4.85 -0.09
C LEU A 25 -15.46 4.83 0.02
N ILE A 26 -15.99 5.27 1.16
CA ILE A 26 -17.40 5.62 1.27
C ILE A 26 -17.54 6.96 0.53
N ALA A 27 -18.15 6.92 -0.65
CA ALA A 27 -18.58 8.12 -1.36
C ALA A 27 -19.39 9.01 -0.39
N PRO A 28 -19.30 10.35 -0.51
CA PRO A 28 -20.05 11.25 0.38
C PRO A 28 -21.52 10.86 0.34
N SER A 29 -22.12 10.72 1.51
CA SER A 29 -23.51 10.36 1.71
C SER A 29 -24.40 11.17 0.78
N ARG A 30 -24.85 10.52 -0.30
CA ARG A 30 -26.01 10.98 -1.05
C ARG A 30 -27.14 11.10 -0.03
N ALA A 31 -27.69 12.28 0.10
CA ALA A 31 -28.76 12.58 1.03
C ALA A 31 -29.74 11.41 1.13
N LEU A 32 -30.18 11.10 2.34
CA LEU A 32 -31.21 10.11 2.73
C LEU A 32 -32.55 10.37 2.03
N ALA A 33 -32.57 10.30 0.71
CA ALA A 33 -33.77 10.18 -0.08
C ALA A 33 -33.89 8.71 -0.47
N ASP A 34 -34.77 7.97 0.17
CA ASP A 34 -35.11 6.57 0.00
C ASP A 34 -34.07 5.57 0.51
N ASP A 35 -34.00 5.38 1.85
CA ASP A 35 -33.42 4.19 2.47
C ASP A 35 -34.41 3.01 2.19
N ALA A 36 -34.28 2.46 0.96
CA ALA A 36 -35.22 1.47 0.43
C ALA A 36 -35.24 0.19 1.27
N VAL A 37 -36.44 -0.32 1.55
CA VAL A 37 -36.60 -1.64 2.18
C VAL A 37 -36.27 -2.71 1.16
N LEU A 38 -35.31 -3.57 1.49
CA LEU A 38 -34.82 -4.65 0.63
C LEU A 38 -35.43 -6.00 0.94
N ALA A 39 -35.71 -6.24 2.22
CA ALA A 39 -36.36 -7.45 2.69
C ALA A 39 -37.16 -7.18 3.96
N LYS A 40 -38.13 -8.08 4.24
CA LYS A 40 -38.85 -8.09 5.52
C LYS A 40 -38.77 -9.48 6.11
N LEU A 41 -38.27 -9.56 7.34
CA LEU A 41 -38.11 -10.80 8.09
C LEU A 41 -38.85 -10.66 9.43
N ASN A 42 -39.88 -11.47 9.66
CA ASN A 42 -40.70 -11.44 10.89
C ASN A 42 -41.16 -10.03 11.28
N GLY A 43 -41.52 -9.20 10.27
CA GLY A 43 -41.93 -7.82 10.48
C GLY A 43 -40.81 -6.80 10.63
N LYS A 44 -39.56 -7.22 10.77
CA LYS A 44 -38.35 -6.35 10.76
C LYS A 44 -37.96 -6.07 9.31
N GLU A 45 -37.58 -4.84 9.04
CA GLU A 45 -37.13 -4.40 7.71
C GLU A 45 -35.61 -4.40 7.65
N ILE A 46 -35.07 -4.93 6.54
CA ILE A 46 -33.66 -4.79 6.16
C ILE A 46 -33.60 -3.79 5.03
N ARG A 47 -32.80 -2.74 5.19
CA ARG A 47 -32.75 -1.58 4.33
C ARG A 47 -31.43 -1.45 3.59
N GLU A 48 -31.38 -0.53 2.62
CA GLU A 48 -30.18 -0.23 1.85
C GLU A 48 -29.03 0.23 2.75
N SER A 49 -29.31 1.02 3.78
CA SER A 49 -28.32 1.46 4.76
C SER A 49 -27.67 0.30 5.55
N ASP A 50 -28.40 -0.80 5.75
CA ASP A 50 -27.87 -1.97 6.45
C ASP A 50 -26.83 -2.70 5.58
N LEU A 51 -27.00 -2.72 4.25
CA LEU A 51 -25.99 -3.28 3.34
C LEU A 51 -24.65 -2.56 3.45
N ALA A 52 -24.65 -1.25 3.66
CA ALA A 52 -23.41 -0.48 3.82
C ALA A 52 -22.64 -0.91 5.08
N LEU A 53 -23.35 -1.27 6.16
CA LEU A 53 -22.72 -1.82 7.36
C LEU A 53 -22.16 -3.23 7.12
N ALA A 54 -22.95 -4.11 6.48
CA ALA A 54 -22.48 -5.45 6.11
C ALA A 54 -21.28 -5.41 5.15
N GLU A 55 -21.23 -4.46 4.22
CA GLU A 55 -20.10 -4.24 3.32
C GLU A 55 -18.82 -3.93 4.09
N THR A 56 -18.88 -3.20 5.21
CA THR A 56 -17.68 -2.92 6.03
C THR A 56 -17.14 -4.18 6.72
N GLU A 57 -17.99 -5.18 6.96
CA GLU A 57 -17.65 -6.42 7.66
C GLU A 57 -17.16 -7.51 6.72
N ILE A 58 -17.93 -7.84 5.69
CA ILE A 58 -17.65 -8.96 4.81
C ILE A 58 -17.23 -8.54 3.38
N GLY A 59 -17.33 -7.26 3.04
CA GLY A 59 -16.98 -6.73 1.72
C GLY A 59 -15.60 -7.12 1.21
N PRO A 60 -14.53 -7.04 2.03
CA PRO A 60 -13.20 -7.46 1.62
C PRO A 60 -13.08 -8.95 1.22
N GLN A 61 -14.00 -9.79 1.68
CA GLN A 61 -14.01 -11.24 1.41
C GLN A 61 -14.74 -11.58 0.10
N LEU A 62 -15.47 -10.62 -0.47
CA LEU A 62 -16.31 -10.85 -1.66
C LEU A 62 -15.52 -10.76 -2.99
N GLY A 63 -14.27 -10.32 -2.95
CA GLY A 63 -13.38 -10.30 -4.12
C GLY A 63 -14.03 -9.68 -5.36
N ASP A 64 -13.92 -10.40 -6.49
CA ASP A 64 -14.35 -9.93 -7.82
C ASP A 64 -15.84 -10.19 -8.14
N PHE A 65 -16.68 -10.30 -7.12
CA PHE A 65 -18.12 -10.44 -7.35
C PHE A 65 -18.68 -9.22 -8.09
N SER A 66 -19.57 -9.47 -9.05
CA SER A 66 -20.29 -8.37 -9.71
C SER A 66 -21.13 -7.60 -8.69
N PRO A 67 -21.45 -6.31 -8.94
CA PRO A 67 -22.23 -5.49 -8.01
C PRO A 67 -23.57 -6.15 -7.59
N ALA A 68 -24.24 -6.82 -8.51
CA ALA A 68 -25.50 -7.53 -8.22
C ALA A 68 -25.31 -8.75 -7.32
N GLN A 69 -24.25 -9.53 -7.57
CA GLN A 69 -23.90 -10.68 -6.72
C GLN A 69 -23.49 -10.23 -5.33
N ARG A 70 -22.66 -9.19 -5.24
CA ARG A 70 -22.21 -8.58 -3.99
C ARG A 70 -23.40 -8.11 -3.14
N ARG A 71 -24.29 -7.33 -3.76
CA ARG A 71 -25.51 -6.86 -3.10
C ARG A 71 -26.37 -8.01 -2.55
N ARG A 72 -26.55 -9.08 -3.32
CA ARG A 72 -27.31 -10.27 -2.90
C ARG A 72 -26.63 -10.95 -1.70
N VAL A 73 -25.32 -11.17 -1.74
CA VAL A 73 -24.59 -11.83 -0.64
C VAL A 73 -24.68 -11.04 0.64
N LEU A 74 -24.55 -9.71 0.57
CA LEU A 74 -24.71 -8.82 1.72
C LEU A 74 -26.12 -8.91 2.33
N LEU A 75 -27.16 -8.95 1.49
CA LEU A 75 -28.54 -9.10 1.96
C LEU A 75 -28.76 -10.46 2.64
N GLU A 76 -28.28 -11.56 2.05
CA GLU A 76 -28.40 -12.90 2.65
C GLU A 76 -27.63 -12.96 4.00
N PHE A 77 -26.46 -12.35 4.08
CA PHE A 77 -25.70 -12.25 5.33
C PHE A 77 -26.50 -11.55 6.44
N LEU A 78 -27.18 -10.44 6.11
CA LEU A 78 -28.02 -9.72 7.07
C LEU A 78 -29.25 -10.51 7.48
N ILE A 79 -29.86 -11.26 6.53
CA ILE A 79 -31.00 -12.16 6.83
C ILE A 79 -30.56 -13.24 7.81
N GLU A 80 -29.42 -13.92 7.54
CA GLU A 80 -28.88 -14.94 8.43
C GLU A 80 -28.55 -14.38 9.81
N MET A 81 -27.90 -13.21 9.86
CA MET A 81 -27.61 -12.50 11.12
C MET A 81 -28.87 -12.27 11.94
N GLN A 82 -29.96 -11.78 11.33
CA GLN A 82 -31.23 -11.53 12.01
C GLN A 82 -31.88 -12.82 12.48
N LEU A 83 -31.83 -13.90 11.68
CA LEU A 83 -32.37 -15.21 12.09
C LEU A 83 -31.65 -15.78 13.31
N PHE A 84 -30.31 -15.71 13.35
CA PHE A 84 -29.55 -16.15 14.52
C PHE A 84 -29.79 -15.25 15.75
N ALA A 85 -29.96 -13.94 15.54
CA ALA A 85 -30.30 -13.02 16.64
C ALA A 85 -31.69 -13.35 17.23
N ASP A 86 -32.70 -13.58 16.37
CA ASP A 86 -34.04 -13.94 16.81
C ASP A 86 -34.07 -15.28 17.57
N ALA A 87 -33.28 -16.26 17.12
CA ALA A 87 -33.12 -17.54 17.82
C ALA A 87 -32.43 -17.37 19.18
N ALA A 88 -31.40 -16.54 19.25
CA ALA A 88 -30.71 -16.23 20.49
C ALA A 88 -31.63 -15.56 21.52
N ASP A 89 -32.51 -14.66 21.08
CA ASP A 89 -33.53 -14.05 21.94
C ASP A 89 -34.54 -15.09 22.42
N GLY A 90 -34.99 -16.00 21.55
CA GLY A 90 -35.89 -17.10 21.89
C GLY A 90 -35.30 -18.02 22.97
N ASP A 91 -34.04 -18.33 22.85
CA ASP A 91 -33.30 -19.17 23.81
C ASP A 91 -32.78 -18.42 25.05
N LYS A 92 -33.08 -17.11 25.17
CA LYS A 92 -32.68 -16.23 26.27
C LYS A 92 -31.16 -16.13 26.42
N LEU A 93 -30.40 -16.20 25.31
CA LEU A 93 -28.95 -16.09 25.30
C LEU A 93 -28.47 -14.62 25.28
N THR A 94 -29.41 -13.68 25.13
CA THR A 94 -29.16 -12.24 25.02
C THR A 94 -29.23 -11.55 26.40
N SER A 95 -28.77 -12.25 27.45
CA SER A 95 -28.75 -11.72 28.80
C SER A 95 -27.58 -12.30 29.60
N GLY A 96 -27.29 -11.68 30.76
CA GLY A 96 -26.21 -12.09 31.64
C GLY A 96 -24.86 -11.38 31.37
N PRO A 97 -23.94 -11.52 32.33
CA PRO A 97 -22.73 -10.69 32.38
C PRO A 97 -21.82 -10.80 31.16
N ASP A 98 -21.75 -11.97 30.53
CA ASP A 98 -20.91 -12.16 29.33
C ASP A 98 -21.50 -11.49 28.11
N TYR A 99 -22.81 -11.57 27.94
CA TYR A 99 -23.50 -10.89 26.83
C TYR A 99 -23.41 -9.37 27.02
N GLU A 100 -23.71 -8.86 28.21
CA GLU A 100 -23.62 -7.44 28.55
C GLU A 100 -22.23 -6.87 28.31
N LYS A 101 -21.18 -7.62 28.69
CA LYS A 101 -19.78 -7.24 28.43
C LYS A 101 -19.48 -7.14 26.93
N ARG A 102 -19.97 -8.10 26.14
CA ARG A 102 -19.81 -8.06 24.67
C ARG A 102 -20.57 -6.87 24.06
N LEU A 103 -21.81 -6.64 24.48
CA LEU A 103 -22.61 -5.51 24.03
C LEU A 103 -21.94 -4.16 24.36
N ALA A 104 -21.42 -4.02 25.57
CA ALA A 104 -20.66 -2.83 25.97
C ALA A 104 -19.41 -2.61 25.08
N TYR A 105 -18.68 -3.68 24.77
CA TYR A 105 -17.52 -3.62 23.88
C TYR A 105 -17.91 -3.15 22.45
N TRP A 106 -18.95 -3.73 21.86
CA TRP A 106 -19.41 -3.33 20.54
C TRP A 106 -19.96 -1.90 20.51
N THR A 107 -20.64 -1.49 21.57
CA THR A 107 -21.09 -0.09 21.74
C THR A 107 -19.90 0.88 21.82
N LEU A 108 -18.85 0.52 22.57
CA LEU A 108 -17.64 1.33 22.66
C LEU A 108 -16.93 1.42 21.29
N ARG A 109 -16.87 0.31 20.57
CA ARG A 109 -16.32 0.27 19.20
C ARG A 109 -17.10 1.20 18.26
N ALA A 110 -18.44 1.12 18.26
CA ALA A 110 -19.28 1.98 17.44
C ALA A 110 -19.05 3.48 17.74
N LYS A 111 -18.96 3.84 19.03
CA LYS A 111 -18.63 5.23 19.44
C LYS A 111 -17.25 5.66 18.95
N ARG A 112 -16.22 4.79 19.06
CA ARG A 112 -14.89 5.05 18.52
C ARG A 112 -14.95 5.30 17.03
N ASP A 113 -15.61 4.42 16.29
CA ASP A 113 -15.68 4.48 14.83
C ASP A 113 -16.40 5.75 14.36
N ALA A 114 -17.51 6.13 14.99
CA ALA A 114 -18.21 7.38 14.69
C ALA A 114 -17.33 8.62 14.92
N PHE A 115 -16.58 8.66 16.00
CA PHE A 115 -15.63 9.73 16.25
C PHE A 115 -14.48 9.74 15.27
N TYR A 116 -13.93 8.56 14.97
CA TYR A 116 -12.81 8.40 14.02
C TYR A 116 -13.19 8.84 12.60
N GLU A 117 -14.36 8.45 12.13
CA GLU A 117 -14.88 8.90 10.83
C GLU A 117 -14.95 10.44 10.75
N LYS A 118 -15.47 11.08 11.78
CA LYS A 118 -15.62 12.55 11.80
C LYS A 118 -14.28 13.26 12.00
N ALA A 119 -13.52 12.88 13.02
CA ALA A 119 -12.34 13.63 13.48
C ALA A 119 -11.07 13.31 12.69
N VAL A 120 -11.01 12.14 12.06
CA VAL A 120 -9.85 11.69 11.29
C VAL A 120 -10.17 11.70 9.80
N LYS A 121 -11.00 10.79 9.33
CA LYS A 121 -11.26 10.64 7.88
C LYS A 121 -11.97 11.86 7.29
N GLY A 122 -13.04 12.33 7.90
CA GLY A 122 -13.80 13.49 7.43
C GLY A 122 -13.03 14.82 7.44
N SER A 123 -11.87 14.86 8.11
CA SER A 123 -10.99 16.03 8.11
C SER A 123 -10.04 16.06 6.91
N ILE A 124 -9.96 14.99 6.12
CA ILE A 124 -9.04 14.86 5.00
C ILE A 124 -9.82 14.89 3.69
N GLY A 125 -9.89 16.06 3.08
CA GLY A 125 -10.56 16.25 1.78
C GLY A 125 -9.62 16.05 0.59
N ASP A 126 -10.19 15.84 -0.60
CA ASP A 126 -9.45 15.68 -1.86
C ASP A 126 -8.49 16.83 -2.16
N ALA A 127 -8.84 18.07 -1.79
CA ALA A 127 -7.97 19.22 -1.97
C ALA A 127 -6.68 19.10 -1.18
N VAL A 128 -6.72 18.50 0.01
CA VAL A 128 -5.54 18.31 0.87
C VAL A 128 -4.63 17.21 0.30
N THR A 129 -5.20 16.06 -0.10
CA THR A 129 -4.43 14.97 -0.72
C THR A 129 -3.78 15.40 -2.02
N LYS A 130 -4.51 16.19 -2.85
CA LYS A 130 -3.98 16.75 -4.09
C LYS A 130 -2.86 17.76 -3.83
N GLY A 131 -3.01 18.63 -2.83
CA GLY A 131 -1.95 19.57 -2.43
C GLY A 131 -0.65 18.86 -2.05
N ILE A 132 -0.75 17.77 -1.25
CA ILE A 132 0.42 16.96 -0.89
C ILE A 132 1.06 16.31 -2.11
N TYR A 133 0.24 15.80 -3.03
CA TYR A 133 0.74 15.24 -4.29
C TYR A 133 1.51 16.30 -5.09
N ASP A 134 0.89 17.45 -5.33
CA ASP A 134 1.49 18.54 -6.11
C ASP A 134 2.82 19.01 -5.50
N ASP A 135 2.91 19.11 -4.17
CA ASP A 135 4.15 19.50 -3.49
C ASP A 135 5.22 18.39 -3.57
N LYS A 136 4.85 17.13 -3.42
CA LYS A 136 5.79 16.01 -3.56
C LYS A 136 6.32 15.88 -4.97
N VAL A 137 5.47 16.04 -5.99
CA VAL A 137 5.86 15.98 -7.39
C VAL A 137 6.88 17.08 -7.73
N LYS A 138 6.69 18.31 -7.24
CA LYS A 138 7.66 19.40 -7.41
C LYS A 138 9.04 19.10 -6.81
N MET A 139 9.09 18.25 -5.77
CA MET A 139 10.33 17.85 -5.11
C MET A 139 11.03 16.67 -5.78
N ILE A 140 10.38 15.96 -6.72
CA ILE A 140 10.99 14.86 -7.44
C ILE A 140 11.94 15.44 -8.50
N PRO A 141 13.26 15.22 -8.37
CA PRO A 141 14.18 15.68 -9.40
C PRO A 141 13.90 14.93 -10.70
N PRO A 142 13.97 15.60 -11.87
CA PRO A 142 13.89 14.92 -13.15
C PRO A 142 14.92 13.79 -13.22
N GLN A 143 14.46 12.60 -13.52
CA GLN A 143 15.29 11.42 -13.69
C GLN A 143 15.04 10.83 -15.06
N ASP A 144 16.11 10.42 -15.74
CA ASP A 144 16.00 9.62 -16.94
C ASP A 144 15.88 8.15 -16.59
N GLU A 145 15.13 7.42 -17.40
CA GLU A 145 15.18 5.98 -17.47
C GLU A 145 15.49 5.54 -18.89
N ILE A 146 16.19 4.42 -18.99
CA ILE A 146 16.60 3.85 -20.25
C ILE A 146 16.07 2.42 -20.39
N GLU A 147 15.61 2.05 -21.56
CA GLU A 147 15.34 0.68 -21.93
C GLU A 147 16.55 0.10 -22.63
N ALA A 148 17.04 -1.04 -22.14
CA ALA A 148 18.21 -1.67 -22.71
C ALA A 148 18.01 -3.17 -22.94
N ARG A 149 18.83 -3.69 -23.85
CA ARG A 149 19.15 -5.12 -23.97
C ARG A 149 20.59 -5.33 -23.56
N HIS A 150 20.90 -6.51 -23.06
CA HIS A 150 22.29 -6.89 -22.82
C HIS A 150 22.59 -8.33 -23.19
N ILE A 151 23.86 -8.60 -23.41
CA ILE A 151 24.43 -9.93 -23.57
C ILE A 151 25.50 -10.08 -22.53
N LEU A 152 25.39 -11.10 -21.66
CA LEU A 152 26.40 -11.43 -20.66
C LEU A 152 27.21 -12.64 -21.09
N VAL A 153 28.52 -12.51 -21.10
CA VAL A 153 29.43 -13.60 -21.43
C VAL A 153 30.56 -13.72 -20.41
N ASP A 154 31.27 -14.84 -20.41
CA ASP A 154 32.27 -15.18 -19.40
C ASP A 154 33.67 -14.58 -19.68
N SER A 155 33.93 -14.10 -20.91
CA SER A 155 35.25 -13.59 -21.27
C SER A 155 35.22 -12.38 -22.19
N GLU A 156 36.25 -11.54 -22.08
CA GLU A 156 36.43 -10.39 -22.96
C GLU A 156 36.50 -10.77 -24.43
N ALA A 157 37.16 -11.91 -24.73
CA ALA A 157 37.30 -12.40 -26.11
C ALA A 157 35.93 -12.68 -26.75
N LYS A 158 35.03 -13.37 -26.02
CA LYS A 158 33.66 -13.59 -26.47
C LYS A 158 32.87 -12.28 -26.59
N ALA A 159 33.05 -11.36 -25.65
CA ALA A 159 32.38 -10.07 -25.72
C ALA A 159 32.81 -9.28 -26.97
N LYS A 160 34.08 -9.28 -27.31
CA LYS A 160 34.59 -8.65 -28.55
C LYS A 160 34.03 -9.32 -29.81
N GLU A 161 33.98 -10.68 -29.84
CA GLU A 161 33.34 -11.42 -30.95
C GLU A 161 31.89 -11.01 -31.15
N VAL A 162 31.10 -10.93 -30.08
CA VAL A 162 29.70 -10.52 -30.13
C VAL A 162 29.56 -9.08 -30.64
N VAL A 163 30.40 -8.16 -30.16
CA VAL A 163 30.39 -6.75 -30.64
C VAL A 163 30.72 -6.69 -32.11
N GLU A 164 31.66 -7.50 -32.64
CA GLU A 164 31.95 -7.56 -34.05
C GLU A 164 30.76 -8.03 -34.92
N LYS A 165 30.02 -9.04 -34.42
CA LYS A 165 28.80 -9.53 -35.03
C LYS A 165 27.71 -8.46 -35.07
N VAL A 166 27.48 -7.77 -33.96
CA VAL A 166 26.54 -6.63 -33.92
C VAL A 166 26.93 -5.54 -34.91
N ASN A 167 28.23 -5.20 -35.00
CA ASN A 167 28.72 -4.18 -35.92
C ASN A 167 28.62 -4.59 -37.40
N LYS A 168 28.55 -5.90 -37.71
CA LYS A 168 28.28 -6.45 -39.05
C LYS A 168 26.79 -6.43 -39.40
N GLY A 169 25.92 -6.09 -38.44
CA GLY A 169 24.48 -5.97 -38.62
C GLY A 169 23.68 -7.19 -38.18
N ASP A 170 24.30 -8.12 -37.46
CA ASP A 170 23.58 -9.26 -36.86
C ASP A 170 22.56 -8.77 -35.83
N ASP A 171 21.46 -9.47 -35.73
CA ASP A 171 20.35 -9.12 -34.81
C ASP A 171 20.77 -9.31 -33.35
N PHE A 172 20.72 -8.24 -32.58
CA PHE A 172 21.15 -8.25 -31.18
C PHE A 172 20.34 -9.23 -30.32
N ALA A 173 19.03 -9.36 -30.55
CA ALA A 173 18.19 -10.25 -29.78
C ALA A 173 18.55 -11.72 -30.03
N LYS A 174 18.80 -12.10 -31.29
CA LYS A 174 19.27 -13.45 -31.64
C LYS A 174 20.64 -13.75 -31.05
N LEU A 175 21.55 -12.78 -31.08
CA LEU A 175 22.87 -12.93 -30.44
C LEU A 175 22.72 -13.08 -28.91
N ALA A 176 21.76 -12.39 -28.28
CA ALA A 176 21.50 -12.58 -26.85
C ALA A 176 20.97 -13.98 -26.55
N GLU A 177 20.03 -14.50 -27.33
CA GLU A 177 19.52 -15.87 -27.20
C GLU A 177 20.61 -16.92 -27.38
N GLU A 178 21.54 -16.69 -28.28
CA GLU A 178 22.65 -17.61 -28.57
C GLU A 178 23.77 -17.53 -27.52
N TYR A 179 24.29 -16.32 -27.27
CA TYR A 179 25.54 -16.12 -26.52
C TYR A 179 25.36 -15.75 -25.06
N SER A 180 24.21 -15.19 -24.65
CA SER A 180 24.07 -14.68 -23.30
C SER A 180 24.03 -15.80 -22.24
N ASN A 181 24.76 -15.57 -21.15
CA ASN A 181 24.74 -16.39 -19.94
C ASN A 181 23.75 -15.83 -18.89
N ASP A 182 23.04 -14.74 -19.18
CA ASP A 182 22.06 -14.19 -18.25
C ASP A 182 20.71 -14.93 -18.35
N PRO A 183 20.35 -15.74 -17.34
CA PRO A 183 19.12 -16.53 -17.37
C PRO A 183 17.86 -15.65 -17.30
N GLY A 184 17.97 -14.42 -16.81
CA GLY A 184 16.83 -13.52 -16.61
C GLY A 184 16.36 -12.86 -17.91
N SER A 185 17.25 -12.64 -18.86
CA SER A 185 16.92 -11.90 -20.11
C SER A 185 17.24 -12.64 -21.39
N LYS A 186 18.03 -13.73 -21.32
CA LYS A 186 18.45 -14.48 -22.50
C LYS A 186 17.27 -14.86 -23.42
N ALA A 187 16.23 -15.46 -22.87
CA ALA A 187 15.07 -15.94 -23.62
C ALA A 187 14.24 -14.81 -24.27
N ASP A 188 14.37 -13.58 -23.74
CA ASP A 188 13.72 -12.37 -24.25
C ASP A 188 14.66 -11.52 -25.12
N GLY A 189 15.70 -12.15 -25.70
CA GLY A 189 16.68 -11.47 -26.53
C GLY A 189 17.48 -10.40 -25.76
N GLY A 190 17.77 -10.66 -24.49
CA GLY A 190 18.54 -9.80 -23.61
C GLY A 190 17.78 -8.59 -23.03
N LYS A 191 16.45 -8.53 -23.14
CA LYS A 191 15.63 -7.38 -22.73
C LYS A 191 15.62 -7.21 -21.22
N LEU A 192 15.95 -6.00 -20.74
CA LEU A 192 15.95 -5.62 -19.30
C LEU A 192 14.77 -4.72 -18.91
N GLY A 193 14.04 -4.19 -19.91
CA GLY A 193 13.03 -3.16 -19.68
C GLY A 193 13.64 -1.80 -19.32
N TYR A 194 12.80 -0.89 -18.84
CA TYR A 194 13.24 0.43 -18.38
C TYR A 194 13.82 0.35 -16.97
N PHE A 195 14.94 1.03 -16.76
CA PHE A 195 15.56 1.19 -15.45
C PHE A 195 16.17 2.59 -15.28
N SER A 196 16.21 3.05 -14.04
CA SER A 196 16.81 4.31 -13.62
C SER A 196 18.18 4.08 -12.98
N LYS A 197 18.95 5.15 -12.77
CA LYS A 197 20.20 5.09 -12.01
C LYS A 197 19.98 4.52 -10.60
N GLY A 198 20.92 3.73 -10.11
CA GLY A 198 20.88 3.04 -8.82
C GLY A 198 20.23 1.65 -8.84
N GLN A 199 19.75 1.18 -10.00
CA GLN A 199 19.09 -0.12 -10.12
C GLN A 199 20.01 -1.24 -10.67
N MET A 200 21.12 -0.87 -11.28
CA MET A 200 22.09 -1.80 -11.85
C MET A 200 23.45 -1.70 -11.15
N VAL A 201 24.33 -2.67 -11.38
CA VAL A 201 25.72 -2.55 -10.90
C VAL A 201 26.41 -1.38 -11.58
N LYS A 202 27.28 -0.71 -10.83
CA LYS A 202 27.85 0.58 -11.22
C LYS A 202 28.49 0.58 -12.60
N GLU A 203 29.28 -0.42 -12.91
CA GLU A 203 30.02 -0.53 -14.17
C GLU A 203 29.07 -0.62 -15.37
N PHE A 204 27.98 -1.40 -15.21
CA PHE A 204 26.92 -1.53 -16.21
C PHE A 204 26.14 -0.22 -16.37
N GLU A 205 25.75 0.38 -15.25
CA GLU A 205 24.98 1.63 -15.24
C GLU A 205 25.74 2.78 -15.87
N ASP A 206 27.00 2.98 -15.48
CA ASP A 206 27.83 4.06 -16.04
C ASP A 206 27.96 3.92 -17.58
N ALA A 207 28.19 2.69 -18.05
CA ALA A 207 28.27 2.44 -19.48
C ALA A 207 26.94 2.64 -20.21
N ALA A 208 25.84 2.11 -19.64
CA ALA A 208 24.52 2.20 -20.25
C ALA A 208 24.03 3.65 -20.34
N PHE A 209 24.18 4.45 -19.28
CA PHE A 209 23.76 5.85 -19.26
C PHE A 209 24.63 6.79 -20.10
N ALA A 210 25.85 6.38 -20.45
CA ALA A 210 26.71 7.12 -21.38
C ALA A 210 26.33 6.96 -22.86
N LEU A 211 25.56 5.91 -23.21
CA LEU A 211 25.13 5.61 -24.57
C LEU A 211 23.87 6.38 -24.96
N ARG A 212 23.73 6.65 -26.25
CA ARG A 212 22.51 7.20 -26.85
C ARG A 212 21.59 6.05 -27.28
N LYS A 213 20.33 6.39 -27.55
CA LYS A 213 19.37 5.45 -28.15
C LYS A 213 19.93 4.85 -29.44
N GLY A 214 19.88 3.51 -29.54
CA GLY A 214 20.40 2.71 -30.66
C GLY A 214 21.87 2.37 -30.57
N GLU A 215 22.63 2.97 -29.68
CA GLU A 215 24.07 2.68 -29.52
C GLU A 215 24.33 1.38 -28.76
N VAL A 216 25.45 0.75 -29.07
CA VAL A 216 25.94 -0.46 -28.44
C VAL A 216 27.27 -0.15 -27.72
N SER A 217 27.42 -0.68 -26.51
CA SER A 217 28.64 -0.48 -25.71
C SER A 217 29.84 -1.23 -26.27
N LYS A 218 31.03 -0.81 -25.89
CA LYS A 218 32.19 -1.70 -25.83
C LYS A 218 31.95 -2.78 -24.77
N PRO A 219 32.73 -3.89 -24.75
CA PRO A 219 32.67 -4.83 -23.64
C PRO A 219 32.84 -4.14 -22.29
N VAL A 220 31.92 -4.37 -21.37
CA VAL A 220 31.90 -3.79 -20.00
C VAL A 220 32.08 -4.90 -18.99
N GLN A 221 33.11 -4.83 -18.19
CA GLN A 221 33.38 -5.82 -17.16
C GLN A 221 32.62 -5.49 -15.87
N SER A 222 32.01 -6.50 -15.26
CA SER A 222 31.43 -6.44 -13.91
C SER A 222 31.79 -7.69 -13.12
N LYS A 223 31.32 -7.78 -11.87
CA LYS A 223 31.46 -9.01 -11.06
C LYS A 223 30.71 -10.22 -11.62
N PHE A 224 29.81 -10.04 -12.58
CA PHE A 224 29.04 -11.13 -13.21
C PHE A 224 29.68 -11.65 -14.51
N GLY A 225 30.63 -10.93 -15.07
CA GLY A 225 31.25 -11.22 -16.37
C GLY A 225 31.35 -10.00 -17.26
N TRP A 226 31.28 -10.22 -18.57
CA TRP A 226 31.40 -9.18 -19.57
C TRP A 226 30.04 -8.91 -20.22
N HIS A 227 29.63 -7.65 -20.23
CA HIS A 227 28.37 -7.20 -20.80
C HIS A 227 28.58 -6.47 -22.12
N ILE A 228 27.70 -6.72 -23.08
CA ILE A 228 27.48 -5.90 -24.26
C ILE A 228 26.07 -5.31 -24.07
N ILE A 229 25.95 -3.99 -24.11
CA ILE A 229 24.73 -3.27 -23.77
C ILE A 229 24.26 -2.51 -25.01
N LYS A 230 22.98 -2.62 -25.36
CA LYS A 230 22.33 -1.83 -26.42
C LYS A 230 21.19 -1.04 -25.81
N ILE A 231 21.15 0.27 -26.08
CA ILE A 231 20.06 1.13 -25.61
C ILE A 231 18.93 1.12 -26.66
N GLU A 232 17.77 0.65 -26.25
CA GLU A 232 16.59 0.63 -27.10
C GLU A 232 15.80 1.93 -27.03
N ASP A 233 15.69 2.53 -25.84
CA ASP A 233 15.00 3.80 -25.65
C ASP A 233 15.56 4.59 -24.46
N ARG A 234 15.27 5.89 -24.46
CA ARG A 234 15.57 6.81 -23.35
C ARG A 234 14.43 7.79 -23.20
N ARG A 235 13.90 7.93 -21.97
CA ARG A 235 12.83 8.88 -21.69
C ARG A 235 12.98 9.46 -20.28
N ALA A 236 12.30 10.56 -20.04
CA ALA A 236 12.11 11.03 -18.66
C ALA A 236 11.26 9.99 -17.90
N LYS A 237 11.69 9.64 -16.70
CA LYS A 237 10.95 8.71 -15.84
C LYS A 237 9.57 9.27 -15.56
N PRO A 238 8.49 8.54 -15.86
CA PRO A 238 7.14 9.01 -15.56
C PRO A 238 6.96 9.25 -14.06
N VAL A 239 6.40 10.38 -13.71
CA VAL A 239 5.92 10.62 -12.35
C VAL A 239 4.54 10.00 -12.24
N PRO A 240 4.27 9.19 -11.22
CA PRO A 240 2.94 8.62 -11.01
C PRO A 240 1.87 9.71 -10.98
N THR A 241 0.75 9.48 -11.64
CA THR A 241 -0.39 10.40 -11.62
C THR A 241 -1.03 10.49 -10.23
N TYR A 242 -1.77 11.55 -9.97
CA TYR A 242 -2.51 11.68 -8.71
C TYR A 242 -3.45 10.50 -8.47
N ASP A 243 -4.16 10.05 -9.49
CA ASP A 243 -5.11 8.95 -9.38
C ASP A 243 -4.45 7.61 -9.01
N GLU A 244 -3.22 7.38 -9.50
CA GLU A 244 -2.45 6.17 -9.17
C GLU A 244 -1.97 6.13 -7.71
N VAL A 245 -1.77 7.30 -7.06
CA VAL A 245 -1.21 7.38 -5.71
C VAL A 245 -2.17 7.97 -4.68
N LYS A 246 -3.35 8.42 -5.09
CA LYS A 246 -4.35 9.07 -4.23
C LYS A 246 -4.66 8.26 -2.97
N ASP A 247 -4.94 6.98 -3.13
CA ASP A 247 -5.29 6.11 -2.01
C ASP A 247 -4.12 5.90 -1.05
N GLN A 248 -2.90 5.82 -1.57
CA GLN A 248 -1.70 5.72 -0.75
C GLN A 248 -1.48 7.00 0.07
N ILE A 249 -1.67 8.17 -0.54
CA ILE A 249 -1.57 9.46 0.15
C ILE A 249 -2.66 9.56 1.22
N LEU A 250 -3.91 9.25 0.88
CA LEU A 250 -5.04 9.28 1.79
C LEU A 250 -4.81 8.37 3.00
N ASN A 251 -4.41 7.12 2.77
CA ASN A 251 -4.14 6.15 3.83
C ASN A 251 -3.02 6.63 4.77
N GLY A 252 -1.94 7.17 4.22
CA GLY A 252 -0.85 7.74 5.02
C GLY A 252 -1.31 8.91 5.89
N MET A 253 -2.15 9.79 5.33
CA MET A 253 -2.73 10.92 6.07
C MET A 253 -3.69 10.48 7.17
N VAL A 254 -4.57 9.53 6.87
CA VAL A 254 -5.51 8.96 7.85
C VAL A 254 -4.74 8.35 9.03
N GLN A 255 -3.69 7.60 8.75
CA GLN A 255 -2.83 7.02 9.79
C GLN A 255 -2.16 8.12 10.65
N GLN A 256 -1.56 9.11 10.01
CA GLN A 256 -0.90 10.23 10.69
C GLN A 256 -1.89 11.02 11.55
N LYS A 257 -3.05 11.39 10.97
CA LYS A 257 -4.11 12.12 11.68
C LYS A 257 -4.68 11.31 12.84
N GLY A 258 -4.88 10.01 12.65
CA GLY A 258 -5.34 9.10 13.70
C GLY A 258 -4.36 9.05 14.88
N GLN A 259 -3.06 8.97 14.61
CA GLN A 259 -2.03 9.02 15.65
C GLN A 259 -2.01 10.38 16.38
N GLN A 260 -2.13 11.48 15.65
CA GLN A 260 -2.20 12.82 16.22
C GLN A 260 -3.38 12.94 17.18
N VAL A 261 -4.60 12.58 16.71
CA VAL A 261 -5.83 12.65 17.52
C VAL A 261 -5.73 11.73 18.74
N ALA A 262 -5.21 10.51 18.59
CA ALA A 262 -5.00 9.60 19.70
C ALA A 262 -4.04 10.18 20.74
N THR A 263 -2.95 10.82 20.32
CA THR A 263 -1.98 11.47 21.19
C THR A 263 -2.60 12.64 21.96
N GLU A 264 -3.38 13.48 21.28
CA GLU A 264 -4.10 14.59 21.91
C GLU A 264 -5.12 14.12 22.95
N LEU A 265 -5.87 13.05 22.64
CA LEU A 265 -6.82 12.47 23.57
C LEU A 265 -6.13 11.83 24.77
N ARG A 266 -5.01 11.10 24.54
CA ARG A 266 -4.21 10.53 25.62
C ARG A 266 -3.61 11.59 26.54
N GLY A 267 -3.15 12.71 25.99
CA GLY A 267 -2.60 13.82 26.78
C GLY A 267 -3.63 14.50 27.70
N LYS A 268 -4.92 14.37 27.39
CA LYS A 268 -6.03 14.92 28.19
C LYS A 268 -6.63 13.90 29.15
N ALA A 269 -6.28 12.61 29.01
CA ALA A 269 -6.84 11.53 29.80
C ALA A 269 -5.97 11.22 31.02
N GLY A 270 -6.59 10.96 32.17
CA GLY A 270 -5.94 10.38 33.36
C GLY A 270 -5.75 8.87 33.16
N ILE A 271 -4.64 8.45 32.52
CA ILE A 271 -4.36 7.03 32.31
C ILE A 271 -3.48 6.50 33.43
N GLU A 272 -3.99 5.53 34.20
CA GLU A 272 -3.25 4.82 35.24
C GLU A 272 -3.07 3.36 34.83
N TYR A 273 -1.82 2.91 34.74
CA TYR A 273 -1.49 1.51 34.49
C TYR A 273 -1.35 0.81 35.84
N VAL A 274 -2.31 -0.04 36.18
CA VAL A 274 -2.35 -0.75 37.49
C VAL A 274 -1.49 -2.01 37.46
N ASP A 275 -1.45 -2.70 36.31
CA ASP A 275 -0.56 -3.85 36.10
C ASP A 275 0.90 -3.39 36.09
N SER A 276 1.73 -4.01 36.96
CA SER A 276 3.12 -3.60 37.19
C SER A 276 4.03 -3.89 35.99
N GLU A 277 3.77 -4.98 35.28
CA GLU A 277 4.56 -5.35 34.08
C GLU A 277 4.25 -4.41 32.88
N ILE A 278 2.97 -4.19 32.63
CA ILE A 278 2.54 -3.24 31.59
C ILE A 278 3.05 -1.83 31.91
N LYS A 279 2.98 -1.41 33.18
CA LYS A 279 3.49 -0.11 33.62
C LYS A 279 4.98 0.05 33.34
N LEU A 280 5.78 -0.96 33.64
CA LEU A 280 7.22 -0.95 33.36
C LEU A 280 7.51 -0.89 31.88
N GLN A 281 6.83 -1.69 31.06
CA GLN A 281 6.98 -1.69 29.60
C GLN A 281 6.66 -0.30 29.01
N VAL A 282 5.54 0.29 29.39
CA VAL A 282 5.15 1.64 28.92
C VAL A 282 6.18 2.70 29.36
N GLN A 283 6.73 2.62 30.56
CA GLN A 283 7.77 3.54 31.01
C GLN A 283 9.05 3.39 30.18
N GLN A 284 9.47 2.16 29.88
CA GLN A 284 10.65 1.89 29.05
C GLN A 284 10.46 2.38 27.60
N GLU A 285 9.30 2.11 27.00
CA GLU A 285 8.96 2.58 25.65
C GLU A 285 8.93 4.12 25.58
N THR A 286 8.30 4.76 26.55
CA THR A 286 8.24 6.23 26.63
C THR A 286 9.63 6.83 26.77
N ALA A 287 10.48 6.26 27.62
CA ALA A 287 11.86 6.72 27.79
C ALA A 287 12.69 6.51 26.51
N ALA A 288 12.52 5.37 25.83
CA ALA A 288 13.21 5.09 24.57
C ALA A 288 12.76 6.04 23.45
N GLN A 289 11.47 6.36 23.36
CA GLN A 289 10.95 7.34 22.40
C GLN A 289 11.49 8.74 22.68
N ALA A 290 11.50 9.17 23.94
CA ALA A 290 12.06 10.46 24.32
C ALA A 290 13.57 10.57 24.02
N ALA A 291 14.32 9.47 24.22
CA ALA A 291 15.75 9.43 23.88
C ALA A 291 15.98 9.54 22.35
N LYS A 292 15.19 8.81 21.56
CA LYS A 292 15.25 8.91 20.07
C LYS A 292 14.90 10.31 19.59
N GLN A 293 13.88 10.93 20.18
CA GLN A 293 13.49 12.30 19.82
C GLN A 293 14.62 13.29 20.11
N LYS A 294 15.24 13.22 21.27
CA LYS A 294 16.39 14.06 21.61
C LYS A 294 17.57 13.86 20.67
N GLN A 295 17.88 12.62 20.29
CA GLN A 295 18.95 12.34 19.34
C GLN A 295 18.64 12.95 17.96
N PHE A 296 17.39 12.82 17.51
CA PHE A 296 16.97 13.42 16.24
C PHE A 296 17.08 14.94 16.25
N GLU A 297 16.61 15.59 17.32
CA GLU A 297 16.71 17.04 17.48
C GLU A 297 18.17 17.51 17.49
N GLN A 298 19.06 16.79 18.17
CA GLN A 298 20.51 17.08 18.18
C GLN A 298 21.13 16.93 16.78
N GLN A 299 20.77 15.86 16.05
CA GLN A 299 21.26 15.67 14.68
C GLN A 299 20.78 16.77 13.72
N MET A 300 19.51 17.16 13.85
CA MET A 300 18.96 18.27 13.03
C MET A 300 19.64 19.60 13.34
N GLU A 301 19.88 19.91 14.61
CA GLU A 301 20.60 21.10 15.01
C GLU A 301 22.04 21.12 14.49
N GLU A 302 22.73 19.96 14.54
CA GLU A 302 24.08 19.84 13.98
C GLU A 302 24.11 20.01 12.46
N GLN A 303 23.13 19.44 11.75
CA GLN A 303 23.01 19.63 10.30
C GLN A 303 22.72 21.08 9.93
N LEU A 304 21.84 21.75 10.69
CA LEU A 304 21.53 23.16 10.48
C LEU A 304 22.79 24.03 10.66
N LYS A 305 23.55 23.83 11.73
CA LYS A 305 24.81 24.53 11.98
C LYS A 305 25.84 24.29 10.87
N LYS A 306 25.94 23.04 10.36
CA LYS A 306 26.83 22.72 9.22
C LYS A 306 26.40 23.46 7.95
N LYS A 307 25.10 23.52 7.69
CA LYS A 307 24.57 24.24 6.53
C LYS A 307 24.83 25.75 6.62
N GLU A 308 24.56 26.34 7.78
CA GLU A 308 24.82 27.79 8.01
C GLU A 308 26.31 28.12 7.86
N ALA A 309 27.21 27.25 8.35
CA ALA A 309 28.65 27.43 8.17
C ALA A 309 29.09 27.33 6.70
N LEU A 310 28.50 26.38 5.92
CA LEU A 310 28.74 26.26 4.48
C LEU A 310 28.26 27.52 3.72
N ASP A 311 27.06 28.00 4.03
CA ASP A 311 26.48 29.17 3.41
C ASP A 311 27.29 30.45 3.73
N ALA A 312 27.87 30.56 4.94
CA ALA A 312 28.78 31.64 5.33
C ALA A 312 30.09 31.62 4.51
N ILE A 313 30.73 30.44 4.36
CA ILE A 313 31.93 30.25 3.55
C ILE A 313 31.69 30.65 2.07
N GLN A 314 30.53 30.28 1.51
CA GLN A 314 30.18 30.64 0.13
C GLN A 314 29.92 32.12 -0.08
N LYS A 315 29.49 32.84 0.98
CA LYS A 315 29.34 34.32 0.92
C LYS A 315 30.67 35.08 0.96
N ASP A 316 31.64 34.56 1.68
CA ASP A 316 32.97 35.20 1.78
C ASP A 316 33.86 34.99 0.54
N GLN A 317 33.44 34.06 -0.37
CA GLN A 317 34.14 33.78 -1.64
C GLN A 317 33.59 34.55 -2.85
N LYS A 318 32.55 35.36 -2.65
CA LYS A 318 31.97 36.26 -3.67
C LYS A 318 32.30 37.71 -3.42
#